data_5bd96e608cfe4f879e59cc7804af753b
#
_entry.id   5bd96e608cfe4f879e59cc7804af753b
#
_cell.length_a   1.000
_cell.length_b   1.000
_cell.length_c   1.000
_cell.angle_alpha   90.00
_cell.angle_beta   90.00
_cell.angle_gamma   90.00
#
_symmetry.space_group_name_H-M   'P 1'
#
loop_
_entity.id
_entity.type
_entity.pdbx_description
1 polymer ?
#
loop_
_entity_poly.entity_id
_entity_poly.type
_entity_poly.pdbx_seq_one_letter_code
_entity_poly.pdbx_strand_id
1 'polypeptide(L)'
;EILGKKERQGHLDTVISNHSIEDIKNIKPYLKNSKLLVRINPINMNSRLEIDTCIGYGADIIMLPMFKTKKEVETFISFVNKRAKVCLLLETTQALCRIDDILELNGIDEIHIGLNDLHLAMNLNFMFELLSGGIVDYLSNKIKNKNIPFGFGGIATLDSGMISGEMVLKEHIRLNSSMVILSRAFKNAAKEDFSKFSDFVSRHRQF
;
A
#
# COMPACT_ATOMS: atom_id res chain seq x y z
N GLU A 1 4.49 4.94 -8.54
CA GLU A 1 4.76 3.86 -9.50
C GLU A 1 4.28 4.27 -10.89
N ILE A 2 5.13 4.14 -11.89
CA ILE A 2 4.87 4.52 -13.28
C ILE A 2 5.00 3.30 -14.19
N LEU A 3 6.05 2.49 -14.00
CA LEU A 3 6.36 1.35 -14.85
C LEU A 3 5.39 0.17 -14.66
N GLY A 4 4.86 -0.36 -15.75
CA GLY A 4 4.05 -1.57 -15.80
C GLY A 4 2.62 -1.45 -15.28
N LYS A 5 2.22 -0.32 -14.68
CA LYS A 5 0.88 -0.16 -14.12
C LYS A 5 -0.20 -0.10 -15.20
N LYS A 6 0.09 0.56 -16.32
CA LYS A 6 -0.84 0.68 -17.45
C LYS A 6 -1.11 -0.68 -18.09
N GLU A 7 -0.10 -1.51 -18.22
CA GLU A 7 -0.21 -2.86 -18.78
C GLU A 7 -1.04 -3.78 -17.87
N ARG A 8 -0.87 -3.69 -16.55
CA ARG A 8 -1.60 -4.53 -15.60
C ARG A 8 -3.04 -4.11 -15.37
N GLN A 9 -3.32 -2.82 -15.34
CA GLN A 9 -4.60 -2.28 -14.87
C GLN A 9 -5.29 -1.36 -15.89
N GLY A 10 -4.70 -1.11 -17.06
CA GLY A 10 -5.23 -0.16 -18.04
C GLY A 10 -6.58 -0.56 -18.66
N HIS A 11 -6.96 -1.82 -18.55
CA HIS A 11 -8.25 -2.37 -18.99
C HIS A 11 -9.31 -2.43 -17.86
N LEU A 12 -8.93 -2.05 -16.64
CA LEU A 12 -9.81 -2.04 -15.47
C LEU A 12 -10.26 -0.60 -15.17
N ASP A 13 -11.36 -0.46 -14.45
CA ASP A 13 -11.79 0.84 -13.90
C ASP A 13 -10.89 1.27 -12.73
N THR A 14 -9.62 1.52 -13.04
CA THR A 14 -8.61 1.98 -12.09
C THR A 14 -8.01 3.30 -12.56
N VAL A 15 -7.71 4.20 -11.59
CA VAL A 15 -7.03 5.46 -11.92
C VAL A 15 -5.53 5.23 -12.02
N ILE A 16 -4.98 5.51 -13.20
CA ILE A 16 -3.55 5.63 -13.40
C ILE A 16 -3.22 7.13 -13.36
N SER A 17 -2.59 7.57 -12.28
CA SER A 17 -2.21 8.96 -12.10
C SER A 17 -0.93 9.28 -12.86
N ASN A 18 -0.89 10.44 -13.54
CA ASN A 18 0.31 10.95 -14.20
C ASN A 18 1.16 11.73 -13.16
N HIS A 19 1.78 11.00 -12.24
CA HIS A 19 2.70 11.60 -11.29
C HIS A 19 4.12 11.62 -11.83
N SER A 20 4.85 12.66 -11.47
CA SER A 20 6.29 12.77 -11.67
C SER A 20 7.04 12.72 -10.34
N ILE A 21 8.34 12.50 -10.39
CA ILE A 21 9.17 12.49 -9.18
C ILE A 21 9.25 13.89 -8.54
N GLU A 22 9.07 14.94 -9.32
CA GLU A 22 9.04 16.34 -8.88
C GLU A 22 7.83 16.64 -7.99
N ASP A 23 6.75 15.88 -8.12
CA ASP A 23 5.56 16.04 -7.27
C ASP A 23 5.90 15.86 -5.79
N ILE A 24 6.89 15.02 -5.47
CA ILE A 24 7.40 14.80 -4.11
C ILE A 24 7.93 16.11 -3.54
N LYS A 25 8.80 16.79 -4.30
CA LYS A 25 9.39 18.07 -3.92
C LYS A 25 8.33 19.16 -3.78
N ASN A 26 7.34 19.16 -4.66
CA ASN A 26 6.28 20.17 -4.67
C ASN A 26 5.32 20.00 -3.49
N ILE A 27 4.98 18.77 -3.08
CA ILE A 27 3.99 18.54 -2.02
C ILE A 27 4.61 18.58 -0.61
N LYS A 28 5.88 18.18 -0.46
CA LYS A 28 6.53 18.04 0.85
C LYS A 28 6.44 19.29 1.73
N PRO A 29 6.61 20.52 1.23
CA PRO A 29 6.53 21.74 2.06
C PRO A 29 5.16 21.97 2.71
N TYR A 30 4.09 21.40 2.15
CA TYR A 30 2.72 21.54 2.67
C TYR A 30 2.38 20.50 3.75
N LEU A 31 3.19 19.45 3.90
CA LEU A 31 2.97 18.38 4.87
C LEU A 31 3.63 18.74 6.22
N LYS A 32 2.87 19.40 7.11
CA LYS A 32 3.38 19.78 8.43
C LYS A 32 3.31 18.65 9.46
N ASN A 33 2.20 17.92 9.47
CA ASN A 33 1.90 16.90 10.50
C ASN A 33 1.77 15.46 9.92
N SER A 34 1.91 15.31 8.61
CA SER A 34 1.77 14.03 7.91
C SER A 34 3.10 13.60 7.29
N LYS A 35 3.35 12.30 7.28
CA LYS A 35 4.47 11.71 6.56
C LYS A 35 4.13 11.55 5.08
N LEU A 36 5.14 11.70 4.23
CA LEU A 36 5.03 11.46 2.80
C LEU A 36 5.46 10.03 2.47
N LEU A 37 4.50 9.20 2.09
CA LEU A 37 4.76 7.88 1.54
C LEU A 37 4.86 7.97 0.02
N VAL A 38 5.95 7.43 -0.53
CA VAL A 38 6.19 7.38 -1.98
C VAL A 38 6.29 5.93 -2.42
N ARG A 39 5.39 5.52 -3.34
CA ARG A 39 5.49 4.22 -4.01
C ARG A 39 6.36 4.36 -5.24
N ILE A 40 7.50 3.69 -5.21
CA ILE A 40 8.48 3.63 -6.31
C ILE A 40 8.05 2.63 -7.40
N ASN A 41 8.84 2.52 -8.45
CA ASN A 41 8.69 1.45 -9.44
C ASN A 41 9.16 0.09 -8.88
N PRO A 42 8.70 -1.04 -9.45
CA PRO A 42 9.28 -2.35 -9.17
C PRO A 42 10.80 -2.31 -9.35
N ILE A 43 11.54 -3.11 -8.58
CA ILE A 43 13.01 -3.13 -8.62
C ILE A 43 13.51 -3.30 -10.06
N ASN A 44 14.37 -2.37 -10.46
CA ASN A 44 15.00 -2.31 -11.77
C ASN A 44 16.39 -1.65 -11.68
N MET A 45 17.10 -1.53 -12.80
CA MET A 45 18.46 -0.96 -12.82
C MET A 45 18.56 0.49 -12.34
N ASN A 46 17.47 1.25 -12.40
CA ASN A 46 17.41 2.66 -11.98
C ASN A 46 16.91 2.83 -10.53
N SER A 47 16.52 1.76 -9.84
CA SER A 47 15.89 1.84 -8.52
C SER A 47 16.74 2.57 -7.48
N ARG A 48 18.05 2.42 -7.53
CA ARG A 48 18.96 3.14 -6.62
C ARG A 48 18.81 4.65 -6.77
N LEU A 49 18.88 5.13 -8.03
CA LEU A 49 18.74 6.56 -8.33
C LEU A 49 17.35 7.08 -7.99
N GLU A 50 16.29 6.30 -8.30
CA GLU A 50 14.91 6.66 -7.98
C GLU A 50 14.73 6.82 -6.46
N ILE A 51 15.19 5.87 -5.65
CA ILE A 51 15.11 5.90 -4.20
C ILE A 51 15.89 7.08 -3.63
N ASP A 52 17.14 7.29 -4.09
CA ASP A 52 17.99 8.40 -3.65
C ASP A 52 17.32 9.76 -3.93
N THR A 53 16.69 9.91 -5.09
CA THR A 53 15.96 11.12 -5.48
C THR A 53 14.71 11.32 -4.64
N CYS A 54 13.90 10.26 -4.45
CA CYS A 54 12.68 10.33 -3.62
C CYS A 54 13.01 10.76 -2.18
N ILE A 55 14.05 10.18 -1.58
CA ILE A 55 14.50 10.52 -0.22
C ILE A 55 15.06 11.95 -0.20
N GLY A 56 15.85 12.34 -1.20
CA GLY A 56 16.39 13.69 -1.33
C GLY A 56 15.31 14.76 -1.46
N TYR A 57 14.15 14.44 -2.03
CA TYR A 57 12.99 15.31 -2.12
C TYR A 57 12.09 15.27 -0.88
N GLY A 58 12.44 14.46 0.12
CA GLY A 58 11.80 14.46 1.42
C GLY A 58 10.74 13.38 1.64
N ALA A 59 10.80 12.27 0.90
CA ALA A 59 9.98 11.11 1.21
C ALA A 59 10.35 10.53 2.59
N ASP A 60 9.35 10.34 3.44
CA ASP A 60 9.52 9.78 4.79
C ASP A 60 9.41 8.25 4.78
N ILE A 61 8.63 7.71 3.85
CA ILE A 61 8.37 6.27 3.70
C ILE A 61 8.50 5.92 2.23
N ILE A 62 9.29 4.92 1.90
CA ILE A 62 9.40 4.38 0.54
C ILE A 62 8.66 3.04 0.49
N MET A 63 7.73 2.91 -0.45
CA MET A 63 6.94 1.70 -0.64
C MET A 63 7.40 0.95 -1.90
N LEU A 64 7.82 -0.30 -1.74
CA LEU A 64 8.19 -1.20 -2.83
C LEU A 64 6.97 -1.99 -3.31
N PRO A 65 6.52 -1.81 -4.56
CA PRO A 65 5.47 -2.62 -5.18
C PRO A 65 6.04 -3.86 -5.89
N MET A 66 5.17 -4.81 -6.23
CA MET A 66 5.39 -5.88 -7.21
C MET A 66 6.62 -6.77 -6.98
N PHE A 67 7.21 -6.76 -5.79
CA PHE A 67 8.33 -7.65 -5.47
C PHE A 67 7.89 -9.12 -5.47
N LYS A 68 8.82 -10.01 -5.82
CA LYS A 68 8.58 -11.45 -6.00
C LYS A 68 9.51 -12.31 -5.15
N THR A 69 10.65 -11.78 -4.76
CA THR A 69 11.74 -12.55 -4.15
C THR A 69 12.30 -11.83 -2.92
N LYS A 70 12.87 -12.63 -1.99
CA LYS A 70 13.66 -12.12 -0.86
C LYS A 70 14.79 -11.19 -1.33
N LYS A 71 15.44 -11.53 -2.46
CA LYS A 71 16.56 -10.75 -3.00
C LYS A 71 16.17 -9.34 -3.45
N GLU A 72 14.99 -9.18 -4.05
CA GLU A 72 14.47 -7.85 -4.43
C GLU A 72 14.22 -7.01 -3.18
N VAL A 73 13.64 -7.57 -2.14
CA VAL A 73 13.40 -6.89 -0.87
C VAL A 73 14.71 -6.52 -0.16
N GLU A 74 15.67 -7.43 -0.11
CA GLU A 74 17.00 -7.19 0.45
C GLU A 74 17.71 -6.05 -0.29
N THR A 75 17.65 -6.05 -1.61
CA THR A 75 18.23 -4.99 -2.46
C THR A 75 17.54 -3.65 -2.16
N PHE A 76 16.20 -3.64 -2.07
CA PHE A 76 15.44 -2.45 -1.71
C PHE A 76 15.84 -1.89 -0.34
N ILE A 77 15.88 -2.72 0.70
CA ILE A 77 16.29 -2.33 2.05
C ILE A 77 17.70 -1.73 2.02
N SER A 78 18.62 -2.35 1.27
CA SER A 78 20.00 -1.86 1.13
C SER A 78 20.08 -0.47 0.47
N PHE A 79 19.21 -0.20 -0.51
CA PHE A 79 19.14 1.10 -1.19
C PHE A 79 18.54 2.18 -0.31
N VAL A 80 17.48 1.87 0.45
CA VAL A 80 16.91 2.80 1.43
C VAL A 80 17.89 3.12 2.56
N ASN A 81 18.64 2.13 3.01
CA ASN A 81 19.74 2.26 3.97
C ASN A 81 19.37 3.10 5.22
N LYS A 82 18.24 2.81 5.85
CA LYS A 82 17.74 3.49 7.06
C LYS A 82 17.48 5.01 6.91
N ARG A 83 17.52 5.57 5.69
CA ARG A 83 17.29 7.00 5.43
C ARG A 83 15.80 7.37 5.39
N ALA A 84 14.93 6.38 5.17
CA ALA A 84 13.48 6.48 5.22
C ALA A 84 12.91 5.17 5.77
N LYS A 85 11.64 5.14 6.12
CA LYS A 85 10.95 3.89 6.46
C LYS A 85 10.76 3.01 5.22
N VAL A 86 10.88 1.71 5.43
CA VAL A 86 10.67 0.66 4.42
C VAL A 86 9.25 0.12 4.55
N CYS A 87 8.42 0.35 3.54
CA CYS A 87 7.11 -0.25 3.41
C CYS A 87 7.09 -1.25 2.25
N LEU A 88 6.60 -2.46 2.46
CA LEU A 88 6.42 -3.45 1.41
C LEU A 88 4.97 -3.50 0.98
N LEU A 89 4.68 -3.39 -0.33
CA LEU A 89 3.36 -3.63 -0.89
C LEU A 89 3.29 -5.07 -1.41
N LEU A 90 2.76 -5.99 -0.58
CA LEU A 90 2.64 -7.41 -0.89
C LEU A 90 1.42 -7.64 -1.79
N GLU A 91 1.66 -7.83 -3.07
CA GLU A 91 0.60 -7.91 -4.08
C GLU A 91 0.89 -8.91 -5.22
N THR A 92 1.86 -9.82 -5.02
CA THR A 92 2.20 -10.87 -5.98
C THR A 92 2.08 -12.26 -5.35
N THR A 93 1.67 -13.26 -6.14
CA THR A 93 1.61 -14.67 -5.69
C THR A 93 2.98 -15.21 -5.33
N GLN A 94 4.04 -14.74 -5.99
CA GLN A 94 5.41 -15.16 -5.70
C GLN A 94 5.87 -14.67 -4.32
N ALA A 95 5.50 -13.43 -3.94
CA ALA A 95 5.79 -12.90 -2.61
C ALA A 95 4.97 -13.63 -1.54
N LEU A 96 3.68 -13.91 -1.81
CA LEU A 96 2.83 -14.72 -0.93
C LEU A 96 3.47 -16.07 -0.61
N CYS A 97 3.91 -16.81 -1.64
CA CYS A 97 4.57 -18.11 -1.45
C CYS A 97 5.91 -18.05 -0.71
N ARG A 98 6.58 -16.89 -0.70
CA ARG A 98 7.89 -16.67 -0.08
C ARG A 98 7.84 -15.79 1.17
N ILE A 99 6.65 -15.62 1.72
CA ILE A 99 6.46 -14.67 2.83
C ILE A 99 7.37 -15.00 4.03
N ASP A 100 7.57 -16.28 4.34
CA ASP A 100 8.41 -16.69 5.46
C ASP A 100 9.86 -16.26 5.26
N ASP A 101 10.42 -16.51 4.08
CA ASP A 101 11.80 -16.10 3.74
C ASP A 101 11.95 -14.56 3.76
N ILE A 102 10.94 -13.84 3.28
CA ILE A 102 10.95 -12.37 3.24
C ILE A 102 10.91 -11.80 4.66
N LEU A 103 10.09 -12.38 5.54
CA LEU A 103 9.95 -11.93 6.93
C LEU A 103 11.16 -12.26 7.83
N GLU A 104 12.15 -13.01 7.33
CA GLU A 104 13.47 -13.15 7.99
C GLU A 104 14.36 -11.92 7.83
N LEU A 105 14.08 -11.05 6.87
CA LEU A 105 14.87 -9.86 6.64
C LEU A 105 14.64 -8.82 7.74
N ASN A 106 15.74 -8.23 8.20
CA ASN A 106 15.68 -7.07 9.08
C ASN A 106 15.52 -5.78 8.27
N GLY A 107 14.83 -4.79 8.85
CA GLY A 107 14.68 -3.47 8.24
C GLY A 107 13.40 -3.29 7.43
N ILE A 108 12.41 -4.16 7.60
CA ILE A 108 11.04 -3.96 7.14
C ILE A 108 10.29 -3.22 8.26
N ASP A 109 9.84 -2.00 8.00
CA ASP A 109 9.12 -1.19 8.99
C ASP A 109 7.60 -1.39 8.93
N GLU A 110 7.04 -1.62 7.73
CA GLU A 110 5.60 -1.71 7.49
C GLU A 110 5.31 -2.64 6.30
N ILE A 111 4.17 -3.34 6.33
CA ILE A 111 3.70 -4.14 5.18
C ILE A 111 2.26 -3.77 4.85
N HIS A 112 1.98 -3.49 3.58
CA HIS A 112 0.62 -3.32 3.08
C HIS A 112 0.27 -4.46 2.11
N ILE A 113 -0.85 -5.14 2.33
CA ILE A 113 -1.33 -6.22 1.45
C ILE A 113 -2.19 -5.60 0.36
N GLY A 114 -1.71 -5.62 -0.87
CA GLY A 114 -2.40 -5.04 -2.03
C GLY A 114 -3.44 -6.00 -2.59
N LEU A 115 -4.70 -5.90 -2.14
CA LEU A 115 -5.76 -6.83 -2.53
C LEU A 115 -6.03 -6.82 -4.04
N ASN A 116 -5.93 -5.66 -4.70
CA ASN A 116 -6.31 -5.54 -6.10
C ASN A 116 -5.36 -6.30 -7.04
N ASP A 117 -4.04 -6.10 -6.93
CA ASP A 117 -3.10 -6.81 -7.79
C ASP A 117 -2.95 -8.29 -7.36
N LEU A 118 -3.06 -8.59 -6.06
CA LEU A 118 -2.96 -9.96 -5.56
C LEU A 118 -4.12 -10.84 -6.03
N HIS A 119 -5.39 -10.35 -6.00
CA HIS A 119 -6.52 -11.15 -6.47
C HIS A 119 -6.43 -11.43 -7.98
N LEU A 120 -5.99 -10.44 -8.76
CA LEU A 120 -5.74 -10.61 -10.19
C LEU A 120 -4.65 -11.65 -10.45
N ALA A 121 -3.54 -11.58 -9.70
CA ALA A 121 -2.45 -12.55 -9.81
C ALA A 121 -2.87 -13.97 -9.40
N MET A 122 -3.89 -14.12 -8.56
CA MET A 122 -4.49 -15.40 -8.16
C MET A 122 -5.66 -15.84 -9.06
N ASN A 123 -5.99 -15.04 -10.09
CA ASN A 123 -7.13 -15.28 -10.99
C ASN A 123 -8.47 -15.40 -10.24
N LEU A 124 -8.66 -14.57 -9.20
CA LEU A 124 -9.91 -14.46 -8.48
C LEU A 124 -10.82 -13.43 -9.17
N ASN A 125 -12.13 -13.55 -9.00
CA ASN A 125 -13.10 -12.65 -9.62
C ASN A 125 -13.29 -11.35 -8.83
N PHE A 126 -13.04 -11.41 -7.52
CA PHE A 126 -13.30 -10.29 -6.61
C PHE A 126 -12.24 -10.17 -5.53
N MET A 127 -11.70 -8.97 -5.32
CA MET A 127 -10.55 -8.77 -4.43
C MET A 127 -10.81 -9.15 -2.96
N PHE A 128 -12.06 -9.10 -2.50
CA PHE A 128 -12.39 -9.48 -1.12
C PHE A 128 -12.53 -10.99 -0.91
N GLU A 129 -12.43 -11.81 -1.98
CA GLU A 129 -12.24 -13.25 -1.84
C GLU A 129 -10.93 -13.60 -1.10
N LEU A 130 -9.94 -12.69 -1.14
CA LEU A 130 -8.72 -12.83 -0.34
C LEU A 130 -8.98 -12.77 1.17
N LEU A 131 -10.03 -12.05 1.62
CA LEU A 131 -10.48 -12.03 3.01
C LEU A 131 -11.30 -13.28 3.32
N SER A 132 -12.36 -13.55 2.57
CA SER A 132 -13.25 -14.70 2.81
C SER A 132 -12.54 -16.05 2.64
N GLY A 133 -11.54 -16.12 1.78
CA GLY A 133 -10.68 -17.30 1.56
C GLY A 133 -9.53 -17.46 2.57
N GLY A 134 -9.41 -16.54 3.55
CA GLY A 134 -8.42 -16.65 4.63
C GLY A 134 -6.98 -16.29 4.24
N ILE A 135 -6.73 -15.77 3.04
CA ILE A 135 -5.37 -15.39 2.60
C ILE A 135 -4.84 -14.22 3.43
N VAL A 136 -5.69 -13.21 3.69
CA VAL A 136 -5.29 -12.08 4.52
C VAL A 136 -5.09 -12.51 5.98
N ASP A 137 -5.89 -13.45 6.49
CA ASP A 137 -5.70 -14.04 7.82
C ASP A 137 -4.33 -14.74 7.93
N TYR A 138 -3.99 -15.56 6.94
CA TYR A 138 -2.71 -16.24 6.87
C TYR A 138 -1.54 -15.24 6.88
N LEU A 139 -1.57 -14.24 6.01
CA LEU A 139 -0.53 -13.22 5.91
C LEU A 139 -0.44 -12.38 7.20
N SER A 140 -1.57 -11.92 7.72
CA SER A 140 -1.62 -11.09 8.92
C SER A 140 -1.02 -11.79 10.14
N ASN A 141 -1.30 -13.09 10.31
CA ASN A 141 -0.73 -13.87 11.41
C ASN A 141 0.80 -13.98 11.29
N LYS A 142 1.32 -14.22 10.09
CA LYS A 142 2.78 -14.29 9.88
C LYS A 142 3.46 -12.94 10.14
N ILE A 143 2.88 -11.85 9.64
CA ILE A 143 3.42 -10.50 9.80
C ILE A 143 3.39 -10.07 11.27
N LYS A 144 2.28 -10.32 11.97
CA LYS A 144 2.14 -10.03 13.41
C LYS A 144 3.16 -10.78 14.27
N ASN A 145 3.47 -12.03 13.94
CA ASN A 145 4.47 -12.82 14.65
C ASN A 145 5.89 -12.22 14.57
N LYS A 146 6.12 -11.31 13.63
CA LYS A 146 7.37 -10.53 13.52
C LYS A 146 7.25 -9.13 14.12
N ASN A 147 6.13 -8.80 14.75
CA ASN A 147 5.83 -7.46 15.29
C ASN A 147 5.93 -6.34 14.25
N ILE A 148 5.62 -6.62 12.98
CA ILE A 148 5.61 -5.64 11.90
C ILE A 148 4.19 -5.07 11.78
N PRO A 149 4.01 -3.74 11.83
CA PRO A 149 2.74 -3.09 11.52
C PRO A 149 2.28 -3.42 10.10
N PHE A 150 1.00 -3.70 9.92
CA PHE A 150 0.47 -4.01 8.60
C PHE A 150 -0.90 -3.40 8.34
N GLY A 151 -1.22 -3.30 7.04
CA GLY A 151 -2.54 -2.96 6.54
C GLY A 151 -2.90 -3.77 5.31
N PHE A 152 -4.11 -3.60 4.81
CA PHE A 152 -4.53 -4.26 3.57
C PHE A 152 -5.54 -3.42 2.79
N GLY A 153 -5.63 -3.68 1.48
CA GLY A 153 -6.63 -3.14 0.56
C GLY A 153 -6.76 -1.63 0.57
N GLY A 154 -7.91 -1.21 0.09
CA GLY A 154 -8.43 0.14 0.19
C GLY A 154 -9.81 0.10 0.82
N ILE A 155 -10.22 1.15 1.55
CA ILE A 155 -11.55 1.29 2.12
C ILE A 155 -12.34 2.38 1.39
N ALA A 156 -13.59 2.10 1.07
CA ALA A 156 -14.56 3.09 0.60
C ALA A 156 -15.17 3.86 1.78
N THR A 157 -15.96 4.88 1.51
CA THR A 157 -16.79 5.52 2.54
C THR A 157 -17.79 4.50 3.11
N LEU A 158 -18.22 4.68 4.37
CA LEU A 158 -19.00 3.67 5.11
C LEU A 158 -20.22 3.17 4.34
N ASP A 159 -20.86 4.05 3.60
CA ASP A 159 -22.13 3.79 2.91
C ASP A 159 -21.95 3.50 1.39
N SER A 160 -20.74 3.22 0.90
CA SER A 160 -20.46 3.04 -0.52
C SER A 160 -19.60 1.82 -0.83
N GLY A 161 -19.66 1.36 -2.10
CA GLY A 161 -18.91 0.21 -2.60
C GLY A 161 -19.80 -1.04 -2.72
N MET A 162 -19.32 -2.07 -3.45
CA MET A 162 -19.99 -3.38 -3.52
C MET A 162 -20.02 -4.10 -2.17
N ILE A 163 -19.01 -3.86 -1.35
CA ILE A 163 -18.97 -4.18 0.08
C ILE A 163 -18.84 -2.88 0.82
N SER A 164 -19.69 -2.65 1.82
CA SER A 164 -19.69 -1.41 2.58
C SER A 164 -18.34 -1.17 3.28
N GLY A 165 -17.90 0.09 3.34
CA GLY A 165 -16.67 0.44 4.06
C GLY A 165 -16.69 -0.01 5.52
N GLU A 166 -17.88 -0.06 6.15
CA GLU A 166 -18.05 -0.58 7.50
C GLU A 166 -17.67 -2.06 7.63
N MET A 167 -18.08 -2.92 6.68
CA MET A 167 -17.70 -4.34 6.69
C MET A 167 -16.20 -4.51 6.55
N VAL A 168 -15.56 -3.76 5.63
CA VAL A 168 -14.11 -3.80 5.45
C VAL A 168 -13.40 -3.30 6.72
N LEU A 169 -13.92 -2.26 7.38
CA LEU A 169 -13.34 -1.74 8.62
C LEU A 169 -13.44 -2.77 9.77
N LYS A 170 -14.55 -3.51 9.88
CA LYS A 170 -14.69 -4.61 10.85
C LYS A 170 -13.63 -5.70 10.63
N GLU A 171 -13.28 -6.00 9.38
CA GLU A 171 -12.18 -6.93 9.08
C GLU A 171 -10.81 -6.36 9.49
N HIS A 172 -10.56 -5.05 9.32
CA HIS A 172 -9.36 -4.41 9.86
C HIS A 172 -9.26 -4.57 11.37
N ILE A 173 -10.36 -4.37 12.10
CA ILE A 173 -10.41 -4.53 13.56
C ILE A 173 -10.18 -6.00 13.92
N ARG A 174 -10.90 -6.94 13.30
CA ARG A 174 -10.77 -8.38 13.55
C ARG A 174 -9.33 -8.86 13.38
N LEU A 175 -8.66 -8.39 12.34
CA LEU A 175 -7.29 -8.79 12.02
C LEU A 175 -6.23 -7.98 12.80
N ASN A 176 -6.64 -6.97 13.58
CA ASN A 176 -5.73 -6.04 14.26
C ASN A 176 -4.78 -5.33 13.29
N SER A 177 -5.33 -4.88 12.18
CA SER A 177 -4.61 -4.07 11.19
C SER A 177 -4.43 -2.65 11.68
N SER A 178 -3.28 -2.04 11.42
CA SER A 178 -2.92 -0.71 11.92
C SER A 178 -3.01 0.40 10.86
N MET A 179 -3.27 0.06 9.60
CA MET A 179 -3.31 1.04 8.52
C MET A 179 -4.24 0.61 7.38
N VAL A 180 -4.75 1.59 6.64
CA VAL A 180 -5.59 1.37 5.46
C VAL A 180 -5.35 2.48 4.43
N ILE A 181 -5.50 2.17 3.14
CA ILE A 181 -5.48 3.17 2.07
C ILE A 181 -6.92 3.66 1.84
N LEU A 182 -7.13 4.98 1.93
CA LEU A 182 -8.41 5.59 1.60
C LEU A 182 -8.64 5.54 0.09
N SER A 183 -9.79 5.03 -0.33
CA SER A 183 -10.13 4.90 -1.75
C SER A 183 -10.42 6.25 -2.41
N ARG A 184 -10.65 6.21 -3.72
CA ARG A 184 -11.03 7.39 -4.52
C ARG A 184 -12.29 8.11 -4.02
N ALA A 185 -13.21 7.41 -3.35
CA ALA A 185 -14.41 8.00 -2.79
C ALA A 185 -14.09 9.15 -1.83
N PHE A 186 -13.06 8.99 -1.00
CA PHE A 186 -12.57 10.07 -0.11
C PHE A 186 -11.98 11.25 -0.89
N LYS A 187 -11.20 10.99 -1.94
CA LYS A 187 -10.64 12.03 -2.80
C LYS A 187 -11.74 12.83 -3.51
N ASN A 188 -12.77 12.14 -3.99
CA ASN A 188 -13.89 12.78 -4.68
C ASN A 188 -14.71 13.62 -3.71
N ALA A 189 -15.00 13.11 -2.52
CA ALA A 189 -15.66 13.88 -1.46
C ALA A 189 -14.88 15.14 -1.08
N ALA A 190 -13.55 15.04 -0.95
CA ALA A 190 -12.69 16.18 -0.64
C ALA A 190 -12.66 17.25 -1.75
N LYS A 191 -12.84 16.85 -3.01
CA LYS A 191 -12.93 17.79 -4.14
C LYS A 191 -14.26 18.54 -4.19
N GLU A 192 -15.34 17.86 -3.80
CA GLU A 192 -16.68 18.47 -3.74
C GLU A 192 -16.80 19.41 -2.53
N ASP A 193 -16.39 18.92 -1.37
CA ASP A 193 -16.47 19.65 -0.10
C ASP A 193 -15.49 19.03 0.92
N PHE A 194 -14.52 19.82 1.35
CA PHE A 194 -13.51 19.35 2.29
C PHE A 194 -14.09 19.01 3.67
N SER A 195 -15.22 19.59 4.07
CA SER A 195 -15.91 19.24 5.32
C SER A 195 -16.40 17.80 5.30
N LYS A 196 -16.93 17.32 4.16
CA LYS A 196 -17.34 15.92 3.96
C LYS A 196 -16.18 14.95 4.11
N PHE A 197 -15.00 15.29 3.60
CA PHE A 197 -13.80 14.47 3.79
C PHE A 197 -13.44 14.34 5.27
N SER A 198 -13.44 15.45 6.00
CA SER A 198 -13.16 15.46 7.43
C SER A 198 -14.16 14.63 8.23
N ASP A 199 -15.45 14.74 7.91
CA ASP A 199 -16.53 13.96 8.52
C ASP A 199 -16.34 12.45 8.25
N PHE A 200 -16.10 12.06 7.01
CA PHE A 200 -15.86 10.65 6.67
C PHE A 200 -14.66 10.07 7.42
N VAL A 201 -13.53 10.79 7.49
CA VAL A 201 -12.36 10.34 8.25
C VAL A 201 -12.67 10.22 9.74
N SER A 202 -13.40 11.18 10.30
CA SER A 202 -13.80 11.17 11.72
C SER A 202 -14.70 9.98 12.04
N ARG A 203 -15.70 9.71 11.21
CA ARG A 203 -16.60 8.54 11.36
C ARG A 203 -15.83 7.22 11.33
N HIS A 204 -14.84 7.07 10.45
CA HIS A 204 -14.01 5.84 10.38
C HIS A 204 -13.10 5.67 11.60
N ARG A 205 -12.73 6.76 12.29
CA ARG A 205 -11.93 6.68 13.52
C ARG A 205 -12.73 6.33 14.77
N GLN A 206 -14.07 6.38 14.71
CA GLN A 206 -14.96 6.04 15.81
C GLN A 206 -15.26 4.54 15.88
N PHE A 207 -14.95 3.79 14.84
CA PHE A 207 -15.00 2.33 14.81
C PHE A 207 -13.67 1.74 15.30
#